data_a015b2b860dc72eb39f6d0c787d14eb2
#
_entry.id   a015b2b860dc72eb39f6d0c787d14eb2
#
_cell.length_a   1.000
_cell.length_b   1.000
_cell.length_c   1.000
_cell.angle_alpha   90.00
_cell.angle_beta   90.00
_cell.angle_gamma   90.00
#
_symmetry.space_group_name_H-M   'P 1'
#
loop_
_entity.id
_entity.type
_entity.pdbx_description
1 polymer ?
#
loop_
_entity_poly.entity_id
_entity_poly.type
_entity_poly.pdbx_seq_one_letter_code
_entity_poly.pdbx_strand_id
1 'polypeptide(L)'
;MAVVGAGVIGTLIARELIAAEPGTSVTVLDRELIAGGASRRSAGLHFPRGASPAVRAMAAESQRYWAELAAARPGLPVHPLPMTVVASRGAEAELREAYLPEAGLRPARELPPQLTAVPEGSACWTGEGCQYADVPALTQAVAAELRPRVRFLEGVGVTGAAPGPAGTVLTLGSGGTLTAARTVLAPGPWTAHPAWRELLAPLGIRVKKIVALHLELPPSPDDGAIVFHDEDAFLLPYRHRGHWLFSYTCREWDVDPDSVDPGVSAVHRAEAVAVLRRYAPGLADRCVSGRVFCDAYNPAGGPLVRPLTGDGNLLFAGAAGGSGYRLAPAIAAETVRLLTKRPAGRPPSTTDLSRNRNQGPS
;
A
#
# COMPACT_ATOMS: atom_id res chain seq x y z
N MET A 1 12.78 -17.12 -5.54
CA MET A 1 12.11 -16.34 -4.49
C MET A 1 10.60 -16.48 -4.58
N ALA A 2 9.88 -16.33 -3.46
CA ALA A 2 8.42 -16.29 -3.43
C ALA A 2 7.93 -14.97 -2.81
N VAL A 3 6.84 -14.41 -3.35
CA VAL A 3 6.09 -13.30 -2.76
C VAL A 3 4.66 -13.77 -2.57
N VAL A 4 4.17 -13.74 -1.34
CA VAL A 4 2.80 -14.11 -1.00
C VAL A 4 1.96 -12.85 -0.89
N GLY A 5 1.01 -12.69 -1.80
CA GLY A 5 0.17 -11.51 -2.01
C GLY A 5 0.54 -10.75 -3.29
N ALA A 6 -0.39 -10.69 -4.25
CA ALA A 6 -0.27 -9.96 -5.53
C ALA A 6 -1.01 -8.61 -5.50
N GLY A 7 -1.13 -7.98 -4.33
CA GLY A 7 -1.54 -6.59 -4.21
C GLY A 7 -0.44 -5.64 -4.73
N VAL A 8 -0.70 -4.33 -4.70
CA VAL A 8 0.24 -3.31 -5.19
C VAL A 8 1.63 -3.43 -4.54
N ILE A 9 1.70 -3.73 -3.24
CA ILE A 9 2.98 -3.91 -2.52
C ILE A 9 3.73 -5.13 -3.06
N GLY A 10 3.11 -6.31 -3.09
CA GLY A 10 3.77 -7.53 -3.54
C GLY A 10 4.17 -7.50 -5.01
N THR A 11 3.36 -6.87 -5.87
CA THR A 11 3.68 -6.69 -7.30
C THR A 11 4.89 -5.77 -7.49
N LEU A 12 4.97 -4.66 -6.73
CA LEU A 12 6.15 -3.78 -6.79
C LEU A 12 7.39 -4.45 -6.18
N ILE A 13 7.25 -5.23 -5.11
CA ILE A 13 8.38 -6.03 -4.58
C ILE A 13 8.92 -6.97 -5.68
N ALA A 14 8.05 -7.68 -6.39
CA ALA A 14 8.48 -8.54 -7.50
C ALA A 14 9.20 -7.76 -8.61
N ARG A 15 8.72 -6.56 -8.93
CA ARG A 15 9.35 -5.65 -9.91
C ARG A 15 10.76 -5.24 -9.48
N GLU A 16 10.89 -4.76 -8.27
CA GLU A 16 12.18 -4.31 -7.73
C GLU A 16 13.16 -5.48 -7.55
N LEU A 17 12.67 -6.69 -7.18
CA LEU A 17 13.51 -7.89 -7.09
C LEU A 17 14.15 -8.26 -8.43
N ILE A 18 13.37 -8.31 -9.53
CA ILE A 18 13.93 -8.66 -10.83
C ILE A 18 14.79 -7.54 -11.45
N ALA A 19 14.60 -6.29 -11.00
CA ALA A 19 15.46 -5.18 -11.37
C ALA A 19 16.82 -5.29 -10.66
N ALA A 20 16.83 -5.58 -9.35
CA ALA A 20 18.02 -5.70 -8.54
C ALA A 20 18.81 -6.99 -8.81
N GLU A 21 18.12 -8.10 -9.05
CA GLU A 21 18.71 -9.43 -9.29
C GLU A 21 18.14 -10.07 -10.57
N PRO A 22 18.57 -9.66 -11.78
CA PRO A 22 17.97 -10.08 -13.05
C PRO A 22 17.93 -11.59 -13.31
N GLY A 23 18.82 -12.36 -12.68
CA GLY A 23 18.89 -13.82 -12.78
C GLY A 23 17.99 -14.58 -11.80
N THR A 24 17.29 -13.86 -10.90
CA THR A 24 16.48 -14.50 -9.86
C THR A 24 15.12 -14.93 -10.41
N SER A 25 14.75 -16.20 -10.16
CA SER A 25 13.39 -16.69 -10.40
C SER A 25 12.45 -16.18 -9.30
N VAL A 26 11.39 -15.48 -9.67
CA VAL A 26 10.38 -14.94 -8.75
C VAL A 26 9.02 -15.53 -9.05
N THR A 27 8.35 -16.07 -8.02
CA THR A 27 6.96 -16.50 -8.07
C THR A 27 6.13 -15.66 -7.12
N VAL A 28 5.06 -15.06 -7.62
CA VAL A 28 4.07 -14.31 -6.83
C VAL A 28 2.81 -15.17 -6.73
N LEU A 29 2.30 -15.37 -5.50
CA LEU A 29 1.11 -16.17 -5.24
C LEU A 29 0.02 -15.27 -4.63
N ASP A 30 -1.22 -15.45 -5.09
CA ASP A 30 -2.38 -14.82 -4.47
C ASP A 30 -3.57 -15.78 -4.47
N ARG A 31 -4.36 -15.76 -3.41
CA ARG A 31 -5.60 -16.53 -3.30
C ARG A 31 -6.70 -16.03 -4.24
N GLU A 32 -6.60 -14.77 -4.66
CA GLU A 32 -7.48 -14.11 -5.62
C GLU A 32 -6.72 -13.77 -6.90
N LEU A 33 -7.32 -12.91 -7.72
CA LEU A 33 -6.65 -12.31 -8.87
C LEU A 33 -5.67 -11.21 -8.41
N ILE A 34 -4.74 -10.85 -9.28
CA ILE A 34 -3.84 -9.71 -9.06
C ILE A 34 -4.65 -8.46 -8.69
N ALA A 35 -4.26 -7.81 -7.60
CA ALA A 35 -4.94 -6.66 -7.00
C ALA A 35 -6.35 -6.95 -6.44
N GLY A 36 -6.76 -8.20 -6.26
CA GLY A 36 -8.10 -8.58 -5.79
C GLY A 36 -8.43 -8.15 -4.37
N GLY A 37 -7.45 -8.07 -3.48
CA GLY A 37 -7.60 -7.72 -2.07
C GLY A 37 -7.85 -6.23 -1.80
N ALA A 38 -7.16 -5.66 -0.80
CA ALA A 38 -7.28 -4.25 -0.40
C ALA A 38 -6.95 -3.27 -1.56
N SER A 39 -6.03 -3.64 -2.45
CA SER A 39 -5.66 -2.85 -3.63
C SER A 39 -6.86 -2.54 -4.53
N ARG A 40 -7.81 -3.48 -4.69
CA ARG A 40 -9.04 -3.28 -5.48
C ARG A 40 -9.94 -2.18 -4.91
N ARG A 41 -9.88 -1.96 -3.61
CA ARG A 41 -10.76 -1.03 -2.89
C ARG A 41 -10.03 0.25 -2.48
N SER A 42 -8.72 0.35 -2.75
CA SER A 42 -7.93 1.55 -2.48
C SER A 42 -8.50 2.78 -3.17
N ALA A 43 -8.47 3.92 -2.51
CA ALA A 43 -8.75 5.20 -3.15
C ALA A 43 -7.65 5.61 -4.15
N GLY A 44 -6.45 5.04 -3.99
CA GLY A 44 -5.31 5.36 -4.83
C GLY A 44 -4.79 6.78 -4.64
N LEU A 45 -5.17 7.46 -3.56
CA LEU A 45 -4.72 8.81 -3.31
C LEU A 45 -3.28 8.81 -2.78
N HIS A 46 -2.41 9.55 -3.45
CA HIS A 46 -1.09 9.92 -2.97
C HIS A 46 -1.05 11.43 -2.74
N PHE A 47 -0.67 11.84 -1.56
CA PHE A 47 -0.33 13.22 -1.24
C PHE A 47 0.98 13.24 -0.45
N PRO A 48 1.81 14.30 -0.61
CA PRO A 48 3.19 14.37 -0.11
C PRO A 48 3.22 14.60 1.42
N ARG A 49 2.82 13.59 2.21
CA ARG A 49 2.69 13.67 3.67
C ARG A 49 3.26 12.42 4.35
N GLY A 50 3.81 12.59 5.54
CA GLY A 50 4.18 11.50 6.44
C GLY A 50 4.10 11.91 7.91
N ALA A 51 3.53 11.05 8.75
CA ALA A 51 3.32 11.31 10.18
C ALA A 51 4.63 11.31 11.02
N SER A 52 5.74 10.86 10.44
CA SER A 52 7.06 10.85 11.09
C SER A 52 8.16 11.12 10.06
N PRO A 53 9.38 11.50 10.49
CA PRO A 53 10.51 11.71 9.57
C PRO A 53 10.77 10.50 8.67
N ALA A 54 10.69 9.29 9.19
CA ALA A 54 10.87 8.06 8.41
C ALA A 54 9.77 7.89 7.36
N VAL A 55 8.50 8.12 7.71
CA VAL A 55 7.38 8.03 6.77
C VAL A 55 7.45 9.15 5.73
N ARG A 56 7.93 10.35 6.09
CA ARG A 56 8.17 11.42 5.12
C ARG A 56 9.25 11.06 4.11
N ALA A 57 10.36 10.46 4.56
CA ALA A 57 11.39 9.97 3.65
C ALA A 57 10.85 8.93 2.66
N MET A 58 10.04 7.98 3.14
CA MET A 58 9.37 7.00 2.29
C MET A 58 8.36 7.64 1.33
N ALA A 59 7.64 8.68 1.78
CA ALA A 59 6.71 9.42 0.93
C ALA A 59 7.44 10.17 -0.20
N ALA A 60 8.57 10.80 0.10
CA ALA A 60 9.42 11.48 -0.90
C ALA A 60 10.00 10.51 -1.93
N GLU A 61 10.49 9.35 -1.49
CA GLU A 61 10.98 8.28 -2.36
C GLU A 61 9.85 7.77 -3.28
N SER A 62 8.70 7.47 -2.70
CA SER A 62 7.54 6.98 -3.45
C SER A 62 7.00 8.01 -4.43
N GLN A 63 7.02 9.30 -4.08
CA GLN A 63 6.59 10.36 -4.98
C GLN A 63 7.47 10.44 -6.23
N ARG A 64 8.78 10.39 -6.06
CA ARG A 64 9.72 10.35 -7.18
C ARG A 64 9.49 9.13 -8.06
N TYR A 65 9.37 7.96 -7.44
CA TYR A 65 9.09 6.72 -8.16
C TYR A 65 7.81 6.78 -9.00
N TRP A 66 6.71 7.27 -8.43
CA TRP A 66 5.46 7.39 -9.18
C TRP A 66 5.56 8.41 -10.32
N ALA A 67 6.26 9.52 -10.11
CA ALA A 67 6.48 10.53 -11.15
C ALA A 67 7.34 9.98 -12.30
N GLU A 68 8.42 9.29 -11.99
CA GLU A 68 9.31 8.64 -12.97
C GLU A 68 8.57 7.54 -13.73
N LEU A 69 7.80 6.71 -13.04
CA LEU A 69 7.03 5.65 -13.67
C LEU A 69 5.96 6.21 -14.62
N ALA A 70 5.23 7.24 -14.19
CA ALA A 70 4.21 7.90 -15.03
C ALA A 70 4.84 8.60 -16.25
N ALA A 71 5.99 9.24 -16.08
CA ALA A 71 6.72 9.86 -17.18
C ALA A 71 7.24 8.83 -18.20
N ALA A 72 7.78 7.71 -17.71
CA ALA A 72 8.26 6.63 -18.57
C ALA A 72 7.11 5.84 -19.25
N ARG A 73 5.92 5.89 -18.71
CA ARG A 73 4.74 5.12 -19.11
C ARG A 73 3.46 5.96 -19.09
N PRO A 74 3.26 6.90 -20.04
CA PRO A 74 2.11 7.84 -20.05
C PRO A 74 0.73 7.16 -20.06
N GLY A 75 0.66 5.88 -20.44
CA GLY A 75 -0.59 5.11 -20.47
C GLY A 75 -0.98 4.49 -19.12
N LEU A 76 -0.14 4.58 -18.08
CA LEU A 76 -0.51 4.07 -16.76
C LEU A 76 -1.56 4.98 -16.10
N PRO A 77 -2.53 4.40 -15.36
CA PRO A 77 -3.63 5.13 -14.74
C PRO A 77 -3.18 5.86 -13.47
N VAL A 78 -2.22 6.78 -13.59
CA VAL A 78 -1.72 7.67 -12.54
C VAL A 78 -1.97 9.10 -12.98
N HIS A 79 -2.72 9.86 -12.18
CA HIS A 79 -3.26 11.16 -12.57
C HIS A 79 -2.88 12.22 -11.54
N PRO A 80 -2.07 13.24 -11.90
CA PRO A 80 -1.82 14.39 -11.04
C PRO A 80 -3.12 15.12 -10.69
N LEU A 81 -3.18 15.67 -9.48
CA LEU A 81 -4.32 16.43 -8.97
C LEU A 81 -3.87 17.70 -8.25
N PRO A 82 -4.62 18.83 -8.37
CA PRO A 82 -4.57 19.89 -7.39
C PRO A 82 -4.94 19.35 -5.99
N MET A 83 -4.41 19.97 -4.95
CA MET A 83 -4.70 19.57 -3.56
C MET A 83 -5.06 20.80 -2.73
N THR A 84 -6.14 20.67 -1.95
CA THR A 84 -6.49 21.61 -0.89
C THR A 84 -6.49 20.88 0.45
N VAL A 85 -5.85 21.46 1.45
CA VAL A 85 -5.85 20.95 2.83
C VAL A 85 -6.68 21.90 3.68
N VAL A 86 -7.65 21.37 4.40
CA VAL A 86 -8.47 22.09 5.38
C VAL A 86 -8.04 21.64 6.77
N ALA A 87 -7.69 22.59 7.64
CA ALA A 87 -7.29 22.33 9.02
C ALA A 87 -7.63 23.53 9.91
N SER A 88 -7.50 23.37 11.21
CA SER A 88 -7.58 24.48 12.17
C SER A 88 -6.53 25.55 11.88
N ARG A 89 -6.85 26.84 12.08
CA ARG A 89 -5.94 27.97 11.79
C ARG A 89 -4.59 27.88 12.51
N GLY A 90 -4.55 27.25 13.68
CA GLY A 90 -3.31 27.03 14.44
C GLY A 90 -2.46 25.86 13.95
N ALA A 91 -2.92 25.06 12.99
CA ALA A 91 -2.24 23.84 12.53
C ALA A 91 -1.08 24.09 11.54
N GLU A 92 -0.74 25.34 11.21
CA GLU A 92 0.27 25.63 10.18
C GLU A 92 1.63 24.97 10.46
N ALA A 93 2.09 25.00 11.71
CA ALA A 93 3.35 24.37 12.10
C ALA A 93 3.29 22.85 11.95
N GLU A 94 2.18 22.23 12.35
CA GLU A 94 1.93 20.79 12.20
C GLU A 94 1.86 20.38 10.71
N LEU A 95 1.17 21.17 9.90
CA LEU A 95 1.11 20.94 8.46
C LEU A 95 2.49 21.02 7.80
N ARG A 96 3.30 22.01 8.17
CA ARG A 96 4.68 22.15 7.67
C ARG A 96 5.56 20.98 8.10
N GLU A 97 5.32 20.43 9.28
CA GLU A 97 6.03 19.23 9.74
C GLU A 97 5.52 17.96 9.06
N ALA A 98 4.21 17.83 8.84
CA ALA A 98 3.62 16.62 8.26
C ALA A 98 3.82 16.50 6.76
N TYR A 99 3.80 17.61 6.02
CA TYR A 99 3.95 17.61 4.56
C TYR A 99 5.41 17.76 4.13
N LEU A 100 5.74 17.20 2.96
CA LEU A 100 7.05 17.40 2.35
C LEU A 100 7.21 18.87 1.95
N PRO A 101 8.44 19.44 2.03
CA PRO A 101 8.69 20.81 1.57
C PRO A 101 8.27 21.04 0.11
N GLU A 102 8.45 20.03 -0.74
CA GLU A 102 8.09 20.03 -2.16
C GLU A 102 6.57 20.17 -2.39
N ALA A 103 5.75 19.90 -1.37
CA ALA A 103 4.31 20.15 -1.44
C ALA A 103 4.00 21.64 -1.57
N GLY A 104 4.93 22.54 -1.18
CA GLY A 104 4.79 23.97 -1.31
C GLY A 104 3.50 24.51 -0.71
N LEU A 105 3.09 23.99 0.47
CA LEU A 105 1.84 24.40 1.11
C LEU A 105 1.82 25.92 1.34
N ARG A 106 0.79 26.56 0.83
CA ARG A 106 0.54 28.00 0.97
C ARG A 106 -0.94 28.26 1.25
N PRO A 107 -1.28 29.33 1.96
CA PRO A 107 -2.68 29.71 2.17
C PRO A 107 -3.45 29.74 0.86
N ALA A 108 -4.62 29.13 0.83
CA ALA A 108 -5.48 29.11 -0.34
C ALA A 108 -6.05 30.54 -0.58
N ARG A 109 -5.99 31.02 -1.82
CA ARG A 109 -6.59 32.29 -2.22
C ARG A 109 -8.09 32.16 -2.46
N GLU A 110 -8.48 31.01 -3.00
CA GLU A 110 -9.86 30.65 -3.33
C GLU A 110 -10.16 29.27 -2.76
N LEU A 111 -11.40 29.06 -2.34
CA LEU A 111 -11.85 27.76 -1.87
C LEU A 111 -12.35 26.92 -3.05
N PRO A 112 -12.11 25.61 -3.04
CA PRO A 112 -12.79 24.71 -3.97
C PRO A 112 -14.31 24.89 -3.87
N PRO A 113 -15.04 24.87 -5.00
CA PRO A 113 -16.49 25.09 -5.01
C PRO A 113 -17.27 24.04 -4.22
N GLN A 114 -16.65 22.92 -3.90
CA GLN A 114 -17.21 21.87 -3.06
C GLN A 114 -17.28 22.28 -1.59
N LEU A 115 -16.42 23.19 -1.12
CA LEU A 115 -16.37 23.67 0.26
C LEU A 115 -17.32 24.85 0.45
N THR A 116 -18.58 24.58 0.75
CA THR A 116 -19.62 25.60 0.89
C THR A 116 -19.88 26.03 2.35
N ALA A 117 -19.29 25.34 3.32
CA ALA A 117 -19.48 25.59 4.75
C ALA A 117 -18.21 25.22 5.54
N VAL A 118 -17.12 26.01 5.36
CA VAL A 118 -15.90 25.79 6.13
C VAL A 118 -16.13 26.24 7.57
N PRO A 119 -15.92 25.38 8.60
CA PRO A 119 -16.14 25.74 9.99
C PRO A 119 -15.34 26.98 10.42
N GLU A 120 -15.92 27.79 11.31
CA GLU A 120 -15.22 28.91 11.94
C GLU A 120 -13.94 28.42 12.63
N GLY A 121 -12.85 29.17 12.51
CA GLY A 121 -11.54 28.76 13.05
C GLY A 121 -10.75 27.82 12.16
N SER A 122 -11.29 27.36 11.04
CA SER A 122 -10.53 26.61 10.02
C SER A 122 -9.82 27.56 9.04
N ALA A 123 -8.79 27.02 8.38
CA ALA A 123 -8.09 27.65 7.26
C ALA A 123 -7.84 26.60 6.16
N CYS A 124 -7.57 27.08 4.96
CA CYS A 124 -7.30 26.25 3.81
C CYS A 124 -5.91 26.56 3.23
N TRP A 125 -5.23 25.51 2.79
CA TRP A 125 -3.93 25.61 2.12
C TRP A 125 -4.02 24.86 0.79
N THR A 126 -3.33 25.37 -0.21
CA THR A 126 -3.11 24.66 -1.49
C THR A 126 -1.71 24.08 -1.49
N GLY A 127 -1.55 22.94 -2.18
CA GLY A 127 -0.26 22.27 -2.32
C GLY A 127 -0.14 21.50 -3.63
N GLU A 128 1.05 21.04 -3.91
CA GLU A 128 1.43 20.33 -5.13
C GLU A 128 1.85 18.89 -4.81
N GLY A 129 2.11 18.07 -5.85
CA GLY A 129 2.58 16.69 -5.71
C GLY A 129 1.50 15.68 -5.34
N CYS A 130 0.23 16.09 -5.32
CA CYS A 130 -0.88 15.15 -5.15
C CYS A 130 -1.19 14.45 -6.47
N GLN A 131 -1.56 13.18 -6.37
CA GLN A 131 -2.03 12.37 -7.49
C GLN A 131 -2.94 11.25 -7.02
N TYR A 132 -3.70 10.67 -7.92
CA TYR A 132 -4.40 9.42 -7.66
C TYR A 132 -4.16 8.41 -8.78
N ALA A 133 -4.37 7.13 -8.47
CA ALA A 133 -4.31 6.05 -9.44
C ALA A 133 -5.55 5.14 -9.36
N ASP A 134 -5.92 4.55 -10.47
CA ASP A 134 -6.71 3.31 -10.47
C ASP A 134 -5.76 2.17 -10.06
N VAL A 135 -5.67 1.92 -8.75
CA VAL A 135 -4.69 0.99 -8.17
C VAL A 135 -4.82 -0.43 -8.73
N PRO A 136 -6.02 -1.03 -8.89
CA PRO A 136 -6.12 -2.33 -9.51
C PRO A 136 -5.63 -2.33 -10.97
N ALA A 137 -6.03 -1.36 -11.79
CA ALA A 137 -5.58 -1.28 -13.18
C ALA A 137 -4.06 -1.05 -13.28
N LEU A 138 -3.51 -0.17 -12.43
CA LEU A 138 -2.07 0.06 -12.34
C LEU A 138 -1.31 -1.22 -11.94
N THR A 139 -1.79 -1.93 -10.91
CA THR A 139 -1.14 -3.16 -10.44
C THR A 139 -1.18 -4.25 -11.49
N GLN A 140 -2.31 -4.40 -12.19
CA GLN A 140 -2.46 -5.36 -13.30
C GLN A 140 -1.55 -5.01 -14.48
N ALA A 141 -1.42 -3.72 -14.84
CA ALA A 141 -0.53 -3.27 -15.90
C ALA A 141 0.93 -3.58 -15.56
N VAL A 142 1.38 -3.28 -14.34
CA VAL A 142 2.72 -3.62 -13.87
C VAL A 142 2.94 -5.13 -13.89
N ALA A 143 1.99 -5.92 -13.40
CA ALA A 143 2.09 -7.37 -13.41
C ALA A 143 2.15 -7.94 -14.83
N ALA A 144 1.38 -7.40 -15.77
CA ALA A 144 1.41 -7.83 -17.18
C ALA A 144 2.81 -7.64 -17.79
N GLU A 145 3.49 -6.53 -17.50
CA GLU A 145 4.88 -6.30 -17.93
C GLU A 145 5.88 -7.28 -17.28
N LEU A 146 5.57 -7.75 -16.06
CA LEU A 146 6.45 -8.67 -15.33
C LEU A 146 6.28 -10.14 -15.75
N ARG A 147 5.15 -10.53 -16.33
CA ARG A 147 4.83 -11.93 -16.69
C ARG A 147 5.92 -12.65 -17.50
N PRO A 148 6.70 -12.02 -18.39
CA PRO A 148 7.80 -12.71 -19.08
C PRO A 148 8.94 -13.18 -18.16
N ARG A 149 9.04 -12.60 -16.95
CA ARG A 149 10.14 -12.81 -16.00
C ARG A 149 9.69 -13.27 -14.61
N VAL A 150 8.42 -13.08 -14.28
CA VAL A 150 7.82 -13.39 -12.97
C VAL A 150 6.64 -14.34 -13.19
N ARG A 151 6.62 -15.43 -12.46
CA ARG A 151 5.49 -16.35 -12.45
C ARG A 151 4.42 -15.85 -11.49
N PHE A 152 3.23 -15.52 -11.98
CA PHE A 152 2.06 -15.20 -11.16
C PHE A 152 1.15 -16.43 -11.06
N LEU A 153 0.84 -16.85 -9.84
CA LEU A 153 -0.09 -17.92 -9.50
C LEU A 153 -1.32 -17.29 -8.84
N GLU A 154 -2.31 -16.97 -9.66
CA GLU A 154 -3.59 -16.41 -9.26
C GLU A 154 -4.57 -17.51 -8.86
N GLY A 155 -5.43 -17.28 -7.87
CA GLY A 155 -6.35 -18.31 -7.35
C GLY A 155 -5.64 -19.38 -6.51
N VAL A 156 -4.38 -19.16 -6.10
CA VAL A 156 -3.58 -20.11 -5.34
C VAL A 156 -3.37 -19.59 -3.91
N GLY A 157 -4.21 -20.06 -2.99
CA GLY A 157 -4.08 -19.77 -1.56
C GLY A 157 -2.88 -20.49 -0.96
N VAL A 158 -2.13 -19.80 -0.09
CA VAL A 158 -1.10 -20.38 0.77
C VAL A 158 -1.74 -20.69 2.13
N THR A 159 -1.72 -21.95 2.54
CA THR A 159 -2.32 -22.45 3.77
C THR A 159 -1.31 -22.72 4.88
N GLY A 160 -0.01 -22.68 4.57
CA GLY A 160 1.08 -22.82 5.52
C GLY A 160 2.36 -22.18 5.02
N ALA A 161 3.16 -21.63 5.93
CA ALA A 161 4.48 -21.07 5.67
C ALA A 161 5.45 -21.53 6.76
N ALA A 162 6.29 -22.51 6.46
CA ALA A 162 7.23 -23.11 7.39
C ALA A 162 8.67 -22.72 7.02
N PRO A 163 9.34 -21.82 7.78
CA PRO A 163 10.75 -21.53 7.58
C PRO A 163 11.61 -22.74 7.96
N GLY A 164 12.67 -22.97 7.17
CA GLY A 164 13.63 -24.05 7.38
C GLY A 164 15.01 -23.74 6.80
N PRO A 165 15.99 -24.64 6.96
CA PRO A 165 17.38 -24.39 6.55
C PRO A 165 17.57 -24.13 5.05
N ALA A 166 16.68 -24.68 4.21
CA ALA A 166 16.71 -24.50 2.75
C ALA A 166 15.86 -23.32 2.26
N GLY A 167 15.28 -22.54 3.16
CA GLY A 167 14.33 -21.46 2.89
C GLY A 167 12.94 -21.78 3.46
N THR A 168 11.90 -21.17 2.91
CA THR A 168 10.52 -21.35 3.38
C THR A 168 9.77 -22.35 2.50
N VAL A 169 9.12 -23.33 3.14
CA VAL A 169 8.17 -24.23 2.48
C VAL A 169 6.77 -23.62 2.60
N LEU A 170 6.17 -23.28 1.48
CA LEU A 170 4.80 -22.80 1.38
C LEU A 170 3.89 -23.98 1.04
N THR A 171 2.90 -24.27 1.87
CA THR A 171 1.83 -25.23 1.57
C THR A 171 0.74 -24.52 0.81
N LEU A 172 0.29 -25.09 -0.30
CA LEU A 172 -0.73 -24.52 -1.17
C LEU A 172 -2.10 -25.13 -0.87
N GLY A 173 -3.17 -24.38 -1.09
CA GLY A 173 -4.54 -24.85 -0.92
C GLY A 173 -4.90 -26.05 -1.81
N SER A 174 -4.16 -26.29 -2.89
CA SER A 174 -4.26 -27.49 -3.74
C SER A 174 -3.64 -28.76 -3.12
N GLY A 175 -3.02 -28.67 -1.94
CA GLY A 175 -2.27 -29.75 -1.29
C GLY A 175 -0.81 -29.86 -1.73
N GLY A 176 -0.37 -29.11 -2.74
CA GLY A 176 1.03 -29.06 -3.16
C GLY A 176 1.89 -28.17 -2.28
N THR A 177 3.20 -28.20 -2.51
CA THR A 177 4.17 -27.34 -1.81
C THR A 177 5.05 -26.58 -2.81
N LEU A 178 5.52 -25.39 -2.37
CA LEU A 178 6.52 -24.61 -3.07
C LEU A 178 7.62 -24.21 -2.08
N THR A 179 8.87 -24.60 -2.37
CA THR A 179 10.01 -24.19 -1.56
C THR A 179 10.71 -23.00 -2.21
N ALA A 180 10.96 -21.96 -1.43
CA ALA A 180 11.65 -20.77 -1.89
C ALA A 180 12.79 -20.40 -0.93
N ALA A 181 13.98 -20.20 -1.45
CA ALA A 181 15.15 -19.80 -0.65
C ALA A 181 14.95 -18.47 0.09
N ARG A 182 14.21 -17.55 -0.51
CA ARG A 182 13.80 -16.27 0.12
C ARG A 182 12.31 -16.06 -0.13
N THR A 183 11.58 -15.63 0.91
CA THR A 183 10.13 -15.43 0.85
C THR A 183 9.74 -14.09 1.47
N VAL A 184 8.78 -13.41 0.84
CA VAL A 184 8.14 -12.21 1.38
C VAL A 184 6.66 -12.50 1.62
N LEU A 185 6.19 -12.25 2.82
CA LEU A 185 4.77 -12.22 3.16
C LEU A 185 4.28 -10.77 3.01
N ALA A 186 3.43 -10.53 2.01
CA ALA A 186 2.74 -9.26 1.77
C ALA A 186 1.21 -9.46 1.77
N PRO A 187 0.62 -10.03 2.86
CA PRO A 187 -0.73 -10.57 2.88
C PRO A 187 -1.81 -9.48 2.98
N GLY A 188 -1.44 -8.19 2.89
CA GLY A 188 -2.39 -7.10 3.12
C GLY A 188 -2.98 -7.14 4.52
N PRO A 189 -4.33 -7.00 4.69
CA PRO A 189 -4.98 -7.03 5.99
C PRO A 189 -5.14 -8.44 6.59
N TRP A 190 -4.85 -9.51 5.86
CA TRP A 190 -4.99 -10.90 6.35
C TRP A 190 -3.81 -11.34 7.21
N THR A 191 -3.40 -10.51 8.15
CA THR A 191 -2.25 -10.76 9.03
C THR A 191 -2.49 -11.86 10.06
N ALA A 192 -3.76 -12.10 10.44
CA ALA A 192 -4.18 -13.15 11.35
C ALA A 192 -4.50 -14.50 10.67
N HIS A 193 -4.25 -14.62 9.35
CA HIS A 193 -4.52 -15.87 8.63
C HIS A 193 -3.70 -17.04 9.20
N PRO A 194 -4.28 -18.25 9.38
CA PRO A 194 -3.64 -19.41 10.01
C PRO A 194 -2.27 -19.77 9.45
N ALA A 195 -2.03 -19.55 8.15
CA ALA A 195 -0.77 -19.87 7.50
C ALA A 195 0.46 -19.14 8.07
N TRP A 196 0.28 -17.97 8.71
CA TRP A 196 1.38 -17.12 9.18
C TRP A 196 1.07 -16.33 10.45
N ARG A 197 -0.10 -16.51 11.06
CA ARG A 197 -0.47 -15.76 12.28
C ARG A 197 0.58 -15.85 13.39
N GLU A 198 1.18 -17.03 13.59
CA GLU A 198 2.19 -17.24 14.62
C GLU A 198 3.49 -16.46 14.32
N LEU A 199 3.85 -16.36 13.04
CA LEU A 199 5.00 -15.58 12.57
C LEU A 199 4.76 -14.07 12.70
N LEU A 200 3.51 -13.62 12.51
CA LEU A 200 3.17 -12.19 12.50
C LEU A 200 2.64 -11.67 13.84
N ALA A 201 2.15 -12.55 14.74
CA ALA A 201 1.62 -12.13 16.03
C ALA A 201 2.60 -11.26 16.86
N PRO A 202 3.93 -11.55 16.89
CA PRO A 202 4.88 -10.71 17.63
C PRO A 202 5.01 -9.27 17.09
N LEU A 203 4.52 -8.99 15.88
CA LEU A 203 4.57 -7.66 15.27
C LEU A 203 3.44 -6.75 15.79
N GLY A 204 2.44 -7.27 16.48
CA GLY A 204 1.33 -6.52 17.05
C GLY A 204 0.47 -5.78 16.02
N ILE A 205 0.45 -6.23 14.76
CA ILE A 205 -0.30 -5.59 13.67
C ILE A 205 -1.79 -5.66 13.98
N ARG A 206 -2.48 -4.53 13.81
CA ARG A 206 -3.93 -4.44 14.00
C ARG A 206 -4.62 -4.19 12.66
N VAL A 207 -5.82 -4.71 12.51
CA VAL A 207 -6.64 -4.54 11.32
C VAL A 207 -7.78 -3.57 11.62
N LYS A 208 -7.94 -2.57 10.75
CA LYS A 208 -8.97 -1.54 10.86
C LYS A 208 -9.92 -1.62 9.69
N LYS A 209 -11.21 -1.47 9.96
CA LYS A 209 -12.24 -1.31 8.94
C LYS A 209 -12.11 0.08 8.28
N ILE A 210 -12.19 0.11 6.97
CA ILE A 210 -12.15 1.32 6.17
C ILE A 210 -13.50 1.49 5.46
N VAL A 211 -14.03 2.70 5.50
CA VAL A 211 -15.30 3.04 4.86
C VAL A 211 -15.09 4.25 3.95
N ALA A 212 -15.57 4.14 2.72
CA ALA A 212 -15.59 5.25 1.79
C ALA A 212 -16.97 5.36 1.14
N LEU A 213 -17.51 6.57 1.10
CA LEU A 213 -18.79 6.87 0.46
C LEU A 213 -18.56 7.31 -0.99
N HIS A 214 -19.48 6.96 -1.87
CA HIS A 214 -19.54 7.44 -3.24
C HIS A 214 -20.63 8.50 -3.36
N LEU A 215 -20.29 9.65 -3.91
CA LEU A 215 -21.21 10.75 -4.12
C LEU A 215 -21.58 10.80 -5.60
N GLU A 216 -22.85 10.75 -5.89
CA GLU A 216 -23.41 10.79 -7.25
C GLU A 216 -23.33 12.21 -7.81
N LEU A 217 -22.11 12.60 -8.17
CA LEU A 217 -21.76 13.86 -8.80
C LEU A 217 -20.54 13.63 -9.67
N PRO A 218 -20.62 13.85 -11.00
CA PRO A 218 -19.46 13.78 -11.87
C PRO A 218 -18.44 14.86 -11.52
N PRO A 219 -17.15 14.50 -11.32
CA PRO A 219 -16.10 15.50 -11.11
C PRO A 219 -15.81 16.26 -12.40
N SER A 220 -15.46 17.54 -12.26
CA SER A 220 -14.92 18.37 -13.34
C SER A 220 -13.42 18.07 -13.57
N PRO A 221 -12.87 18.37 -14.76
CA PRO A 221 -11.45 18.18 -15.05
C PRO A 221 -10.50 18.93 -14.11
N ASP A 222 -10.92 20.08 -13.59
CA ASP A 222 -10.12 20.95 -12.73
C ASP A 222 -10.28 20.65 -11.23
N ASP A 223 -11.18 19.74 -10.87
CA ASP A 223 -11.40 19.38 -9.47
C ASP A 223 -10.15 18.74 -8.87
N GLY A 224 -9.81 19.13 -7.63
CA GLY A 224 -8.69 18.62 -6.86
C GLY A 224 -9.12 17.74 -5.69
N ALA A 225 -8.16 17.07 -5.06
CA ALA A 225 -8.37 16.40 -3.79
C ALA A 225 -8.52 17.43 -2.66
N ILE A 226 -9.43 17.18 -1.73
CA ILE A 226 -9.62 17.97 -0.53
C ILE A 226 -9.33 17.10 0.68
N VAL A 227 -8.32 17.45 1.46
CA VAL A 227 -7.89 16.73 2.65
C VAL A 227 -8.39 17.49 3.89
N PHE A 228 -9.22 16.84 4.69
CA PHE A 228 -9.67 17.33 5.99
C PHE A 228 -8.71 16.82 7.06
N HIS A 229 -7.70 17.64 7.39
CA HIS A 229 -6.56 17.21 8.19
C HIS A 229 -6.97 16.76 9.60
N ASP A 230 -7.78 17.57 10.26
CA ASP A 230 -8.23 17.32 11.64
C ASP A 230 -9.21 16.12 11.73
N GLU A 231 -9.84 15.76 10.62
CA GLU A 231 -10.81 14.66 10.54
C GLU A 231 -10.18 13.34 10.08
N ASP A 232 -8.93 13.34 9.64
CA ASP A 232 -8.30 12.22 8.94
C ASP A 232 -9.21 11.68 7.82
N ALA A 233 -9.75 12.61 7.03
CA ALA A 233 -10.71 12.34 5.96
C ALA A 233 -10.31 13.07 4.68
N PHE A 234 -10.85 12.63 3.54
CA PHE A 234 -10.62 13.32 2.28
C PHE A 234 -11.76 13.13 1.28
N LEU A 235 -11.93 14.13 0.40
CA LEU A 235 -12.72 14.06 -0.82
C LEU A 235 -11.78 13.89 -2.01
N LEU A 236 -12.09 12.95 -2.88
CA LEU A 236 -11.31 12.66 -4.08
C LEU A 236 -12.23 12.70 -5.32
N PRO A 237 -11.88 13.50 -6.36
CA PRO A 237 -12.56 13.44 -7.65
C PRO A 237 -12.16 12.16 -8.39
N TYR A 238 -12.98 11.12 -8.26
CA TYR A 238 -12.71 9.79 -8.78
C TYR A 238 -13.12 9.71 -10.26
N ARG A 239 -12.39 10.49 -11.10
CA ARG A 239 -12.75 10.80 -12.49
C ARG A 239 -12.98 9.56 -13.34
N HIS A 240 -12.12 8.55 -13.24
CA HIS A 240 -12.24 7.30 -14.00
C HIS A 240 -13.47 6.47 -13.63
N ARG A 241 -14.15 6.81 -12.52
CA ARG A 241 -15.39 6.19 -12.07
C ARG A 241 -16.60 7.11 -12.21
N GLY A 242 -16.39 8.37 -12.60
CA GLY A 242 -17.46 9.35 -12.80
C GLY A 242 -18.18 9.81 -11.54
N HIS A 243 -17.57 9.70 -10.36
CA HIS A 243 -18.15 10.13 -9.09
C HIS A 243 -17.09 10.67 -8.13
N TRP A 244 -17.51 11.34 -7.06
CA TRP A 244 -16.64 11.68 -5.95
C TRP A 244 -16.61 10.56 -4.92
N LEU A 245 -15.44 10.41 -4.29
CA LEU A 245 -15.24 9.49 -3.18
C LEU A 245 -14.94 10.30 -1.91
N PHE A 246 -15.69 10.03 -0.84
CA PHE A 246 -15.40 10.55 0.49
C PHE A 246 -14.93 9.41 1.39
N SER A 247 -13.68 9.46 1.81
CA SER A 247 -13.11 8.54 2.80
C SER A 247 -13.08 9.24 4.16
N TYR A 248 -13.66 8.58 5.17
CA TYR A 248 -13.62 9.05 6.54
C TYR A 248 -12.99 8.01 7.47
N THR A 249 -12.51 8.44 8.62
CA THR A 249 -11.93 7.52 9.60
C THR A 249 -13.00 6.76 10.37
N CYS A 250 -13.21 5.49 10.02
CA CYS A 250 -13.97 4.53 10.81
C CYS A 250 -13.17 4.11 12.06
N ARG A 251 -13.84 3.90 13.20
CA ARG A 251 -13.18 3.58 14.48
C ARG A 251 -13.24 2.10 14.87
N GLU A 252 -13.63 1.22 13.94
CA GLU A 252 -13.67 -0.23 14.17
C GLU A 252 -12.31 -0.87 13.90
N TRP A 253 -11.72 -1.39 14.97
CA TRP A 253 -10.44 -2.08 14.97
C TRP A 253 -10.59 -3.57 15.24
N ASP A 254 -9.50 -4.32 14.94
CA ASP A 254 -9.36 -5.75 15.22
C ASP A 254 -10.45 -6.58 14.53
N VAL A 255 -10.82 -6.15 13.34
CA VAL A 255 -11.81 -6.83 12.50
C VAL A 255 -11.15 -7.93 11.67
N ASP A 256 -11.89 -9.01 11.43
CA ASP A 256 -11.48 -10.05 10.50
C ASP A 256 -11.87 -9.64 9.07
N PRO A 257 -10.90 -9.49 8.14
CA PRO A 257 -11.18 -9.07 6.77
C PRO A 257 -12.13 -9.99 5.99
N ASP A 258 -12.16 -11.28 6.34
CA ASP A 258 -13.02 -12.26 5.68
C ASP A 258 -14.46 -12.24 6.22
N SER A 259 -14.69 -11.62 7.39
CA SER A 259 -16.00 -11.51 8.06
C SER A 259 -16.65 -10.12 7.95
N VAL A 260 -15.93 -9.12 7.39
CA VAL A 260 -16.47 -7.76 7.27
C VAL A 260 -17.52 -7.69 6.17
N ASP A 261 -18.72 -7.20 6.53
CA ASP A 261 -19.76 -6.88 5.57
C ASP A 261 -19.23 -5.85 4.55
N PRO A 262 -19.25 -6.16 3.24
CA PRO A 262 -18.81 -5.24 2.20
C PRO A 262 -19.71 -4.02 2.02
N GLY A 263 -20.94 -4.04 2.61
CA GLY A 263 -21.89 -2.94 2.59
C GLY A 263 -21.59 -1.87 3.63
N VAL A 264 -21.91 -0.62 3.30
CA VAL A 264 -21.82 0.48 4.27
C VAL A 264 -23.04 0.44 5.19
N SER A 265 -22.82 0.25 6.48
CA SER A 265 -23.92 0.27 7.46
C SER A 265 -24.54 1.67 7.58
N ALA A 266 -25.80 1.73 8.04
CA ALA A 266 -26.49 2.98 8.29
C ALA A 266 -25.73 3.88 9.29
N VAL A 267 -25.09 3.28 10.30
CA VAL A 267 -24.30 3.99 11.31
C VAL A 267 -23.09 4.64 10.67
N HIS A 268 -22.27 3.89 9.93
CA HIS A 268 -21.09 4.44 9.26
C HIS A 268 -21.45 5.50 8.22
N ARG A 269 -22.56 5.30 7.51
CA ARG A 269 -23.05 6.31 6.58
C ARG A 269 -23.42 7.60 7.32
N ALA A 270 -24.14 7.52 8.43
CA ALA A 270 -24.52 8.68 9.22
C ALA A 270 -23.30 9.43 9.78
N GLU A 271 -22.32 8.70 10.31
CA GLU A 271 -21.07 9.29 10.81
C GLU A 271 -20.30 10.00 9.69
N ALA A 272 -20.10 9.34 8.55
CA ALA A 272 -19.38 9.92 7.42
C ALA A 272 -20.08 11.15 6.85
N VAL A 273 -21.42 11.08 6.69
CA VAL A 273 -22.25 12.21 6.23
C VAL A 273 -22.19 13.37 7.23
N ALA A 274 -22.18 13.10 8.54
CA ALA A 274 -22.06 14.15 9.55
C ALA A 274 -20.73 14.91 9.47
N VAL A 275 -19.62 14.19 9.23
CA VAL A 275 -18.29 14.82 8.98
C VAL A 275 -18.33 15.68 7.72
N LEU A 276 -18.78 15.10 6.59
CA LEU A 276 -18.81 15.81 5.31
C LEU A 276 -19.71 17.04 5.34
N ARG A 277 -20.86 16.95 6.03
CA ARG A 277 -21.84 18.06 6.12
C ARG A 277 -21.28 19.33 6.78
N ARG A 278 -20.26 19.19 7.62
CA ARG A 278 -19.59 20.36 8.24
C ARG A 278 -18.86 21.24 7.24
N TYR A 279 -18.43 20.66 6.12
CA TYR A 279 -17.62 21.33 5.11
C TYR A 279 -18.32 21.51 3.77
N ALA A 280 -19.17 20.54 3.42
CA ALA A 280 -19.81 20.44 2.12
C ALA A 280 -21.24 19.89 2.25
N PRO A 281 -22.19 20.63 2.89
CA PRO A 281 -23.54 20.14 3.13
C PRO A 281 -24.26 19.69 1.86
N GLY A 282 -24.12 20.40 0.75
CA GLY A 282 -24.72 20.02 -0.53
C GLY A 282 -24.17 18.70 -1.12
N LEU A 283 -22.95 18.33 -0.78
CA LEU A 283 -22.38 17.04 -1.18
C LEU A 283 -22.79 15.90 -0.24
N ALA A 284 -23.02 16.19 1.03
CA ALA A 284 -23.41 15.19 2.02
C ALA A 284 -24.71 14.46 1.62
N ASP A 285 -25.65 15.18 0.99
CA ASP A 285 -26.92 14.62 0.53
C ASP A 285 -26.78 13.77 -0.76
N ARG A 286 -25.62 13.83 -1.44
CA ARG A 286 -25.29 13.04 -2.63
C ARG A 286 -24.64 11.70 -2.32
N CYS A 287 -24.44 11.35 -1.05
CA CYS A 287 -23.88 10.07 -0.63
C CYS A 287 -24.87 8.94 -0.84
N VAL A 288 -24.82 8.24 -1.96
CA VAL A 288 -25.80 7.22 -2.36
C VAL A 288 -25.34 5.79 -2.12
N SER A 289 -24.04 5.53 -2.18
CA SER A 289 -23.44 4.21 -2.00
C SER A 289 -22.07 4.33 -1.34
N GLY A 290 -21.34 3.24 -1.26
CA GLY A 290 -19.99 3.23 -0.72
C GLY A 290 -19.36 1.86 -0.78
N ARG A 291 -18.19 1.74 -0.17
CA ARG A 291 -17.44 0.49 -0.06
C ARG A 291 -16.81 0.35 1.31
N VAL A 292 -16.68 -0.90 1.73
CA VAL A 292 -16.02 -1.29 2.99
C VAL A 292 -14.91 -2.27 2.66
N PHE A 293 -13.79 -2.13 3.36
CA PHE A 293 -12.64 -3.02 3.29
C PHE A 293 -11.81 -2.90 4.56
N CYS A 294 -10.65 -3.55 4.60
CA CYS A 294 -9.76 -3.49 5.74
C CYS A 294 -8.36 -3.09 5.33
N ASP A 295 -7.68 -2.39 6.24
CA ASP A 295 -6.26 -2.11 6.16
C ASP A 295 -5.54 -2.60 7.43
N ALA A 296 -4.29 -3.07 7.26
CA ALA A 296 -3.43 -3.46 8.37
C ALA A 296 -2.54 -2.29 8.79
N TYR A 297 -2.44 -2.08 10.11
CA TYR A 297 -1.72 -0.99 10.74
C TYR A 297 -0.62 -1.51 11.67
N ASN A 298 0.57 -0.94 11.53
CA ASN A 298 1.65 -1.09 12.49
C ASN A 298 1.40 -0.18 13.71
N PRO A 299 1.41 -0.70 14.94
CA PRO A 299 1.19 0.10 16.16
C PRO A 299 2.20 1.25 16.33
N ALA A 300 3.43 1.08 15.84
CA ALA A 300 4.47 2.11 15.89
C ALA A 300 4.29 3.22 14.84
N GLY A 301 3.26 3.11 13.99
CA GLY A 301 3.00 4.03 12.87
C GLY A 301 3.86 3.73 11.64
N GLY A 302 3.32 4.07 10.46
CA GLY A 302 3.96 3.83 9.16
C GLY A 302 3.99 2.35 8.74
N PRO A 303 4.52 2.05 7.56
CA PRO A 303 4.65 0.69 7.08
C PRO A 303 5.70 -0.10 7.84
N LEU A 304 5.59 -1.42 7.77
CA LEU A 304 6.52 -2.33 8.40
C LEU A 304 7.16 -3.25 7.36
N VAL A 305 8.50 -3.25 7.29
CA VAL A 305 9.29 -4.23 6.57
C VAL A 305 10.26 -4.87 7.57
N ARG A 306 10.08 -6.17 7.85
CA ARG A 306 10.82 -6.83 8.92
C ARG A 306 11.17 -8.28 8.59
N PRO A 307 12.42 -8.71 8.84
CA PRO A 307 12.76 -10.13 8.88
C PRO A 307 11.98 -10.87 9.98
N LEU A 308 11.46 -12.02 9.63
CA LEU A 308 10.73 -12.93 10.53
C LEU A 308 11.60 -14.08 11.02
N THR A 309 12.76 -14.29 10.38
CA THR A 309 13.75 -15.32 10.74
C THR A 309 15.11 -14.69 10.92
N GLY A 310 15.95 -15.32 11.77
CA GLY A 310 17.30 -14.80 12.07
C GLY A 310 18.24 -14.77 10.88
N ASP A 311 18.03 -15.61 9.87
CA ASP A 311 18.80 -15.62 8.62
C ASP A 311 18.31 -14.59 7.58
N GLY A 312 17.19 -13.92 7.87
CA GLY A 312 16.59 -12.90 6.98
C GLY A 312 15.98 -13.46 5.69
N ASN A 313 15.75 -14.77 5.58
CA ASN A 313 15.21 -15.39 4.38
C ASN A 313 13.68 -15.36 4.30
N LEU A 314 13.00 -15.01 5.38
CA LEU A 314 11.57 -14.78 5.43
C LEU A 314 11.31 -13.37 5.96
N LEU A 315 10.63 -12.53 5.18
CA LEU A 315 10.28 -11.15 5.53
C LEU A 315 8.79 -10.94 5.53
N PHE A 316 8.33 -10.01 6.37
CA PHE A 316 7.03 -9.37 6.25
C PHE A 316 7.19 -7.98 5.58
N ALA A 317 6.25 -7.62 4.69
CA ALA A 317 6.17 -6.29 4.10
C ALA A 317 4.71 -5.84 3.99
N GLY A 318 4.34 -4.76 4.72
CA GLY A 318 2.96 -4.29 4.75
C GLY A 318 2.64 -3.39 5.93
N ALA A 319 1.44 -3.56 6.48
CA ALA A 319 0.91 -2.80 7.62
C ALA A 319 1.03 -1.27 7.44
N ALA A 320 0.83 -0.79 6.20
CA ALA A 320 0.98 0.60 5.82
C ALA A 320 -0.27 1.45 6.14
N GLY A 321 -1.30 0.85 6.76
CA GLY A 321 -2.59 1.49 6.98
C GLY A 321 -3.18 2.01 5.67
N GLY A 322 -3.89 3.13 5.70
CA GLY A 322 -4.44 3.78 4.50
C GLY A 322 -3.41 4.29 3.48
N SER A 323 -2.10 4.01 3.69
CA SER A 323 -1.00 4.48 2.85
C SER A 323 -0.41 3.39 1.94
N GLY A 324 -1.09 2.25 1.80
CA GLY A 324 -0.58 1.09 1.05
C GLY A 324 -0.14 1.42 -0.37
N TYR A 325 -0.98 2.09 -1.17
CA TYR A 325 -0.60 2.56 -2.50
C TYR A 325 0.50 3.62 -2.43
N ARG A 326 0.30 4.64 -1.59
CA ARG A 326 1.18 5.80 -1.49
C ARG A 326 2.63 5.42 -1.21
N LEU A 327 2.86 4.45 -0.31
CA LEU A 327 4.19 4.05 0.15
C LEU A 327 4.68 2.73 -0.44
N ALA A 328 3.92 2.08 -1.33
CA ALA A 328 4.29 0.80 -1.93
C ALA A 328 5.68 0.80 -2.60
N PRO A 329 6.11 1.85 -3.32
CA PRO A 329 7.47 1.90 -3.87
C PRO A 329 8.56 1.83 -2.81
N ALA A 330 8.48 2.66 -1.77
CA ALA A 330 9.49 2.66 -0.71
C ALA A 330 9.47 1.36 0.12
N ILE A 331 8.29 0.76 0.33
CA ILE A 331 8.16 -0.57 0.95
C ILE A 331 8.87 -1.63 0.09
N ALA A 332 8.69 -1.58 -1.22
CA ALA A 332 9.33 -2.52 -2.15
C ALA A 332 10.86 -2.36 -2.15
N ALA A 333 11.35 -1.12 -2.24
CA ALA A 333 12.78 -0.82 -2.20
C ALA A 333 13.42 -1.29 -0.89
N GLU A 334 12.81 -1.01 0.27
CA GLU A 334 13.30 -1.46 1.57
C GLU A 334 13.30 -2.98 1.68
N THR A 335 12.25 -3.65 1.18
CA THR A 335 12.16 -5.11 1.15
C THR A 335 13.32 -5.72 0.36
N VAL A 336 13.57 -5.19 -0.82
CA VAL A 336 14.67 -5.66 -1.69
C VAL A 336 16.02 -5.39 -1.02
N ARG A 337 16.21 -4.21 -0.45
CA ARG A 337 17.43 -3.85 0.28
C ARG A 337 17.73 -4.84 1.41
N LEU A 338 16.74 -5.27 2.16
CA LEU A 338 16.89 -6.26 3.24
C LEU A 338 17.20 -7.66 2.70
N LEU A 339 16.56 -8.05 1.59
CA LEU A 339 16.79 -9.36 0.96
C LEU A 339 18.15 -9.48 0.28
N THR A 340 18.68 -8.38 -0.26
CA THR A 340 19.94 -8.37 -1.01
C THR A 340 21.16 -8.08 -0.12
N LYS A 341 20.96 -7.52 1.09
CA LYS A 341 22.04 -7.43 2.06
C LYS A 341 22.47 -8.85 2.46
N ARG A 342 23.59 -9.32 1.91
CA ARG A 342 24.25 -10.53 2.40
C ARG A 342 24.57 -10.34 3.89
N PRO A 343 24.25 -11.31 4.77
CA PRO A 343 24.83 -11.29 6.10
C PRO A 343 26.36 -11.29 5.93
N ALA A 344 27.01 -10.30 6.53
CA ALA A 344 28.47 -10.25 6.57
C ALA A 344 28.95 -11.51 7.28
N GLY A 345 29.61 -12.45 6.54
CA GLY A 345 30.29 -13.58 7.11
C GLY A 345 29.64 -14.94 6.94
N ARG A 346 29.55 -15.43 5.72
CA ARG A 346 29.68 -16.87 5.47
C ARG A 346 30.89 -17.05 4.55
N PRO A 347 32.01 -17.66 5.03
CA PRO A 347 33.13 -17.97 4.16
C PRO A 347 32.65 -18.92 3.05
N PRO A 348 33.27 -18.87 1.84
CA PRO A 348 32.93 -19.81 0.78
C PRO A 348 33.13 -21.23 1.30
N SER A 349 32.14 -22.10 1.07
CA SER A 349 32.22 -23.51 1.39
C SER A 349 33.42 -24.09 0.62
N THR A 350 34.48 -24.44 1.35
CA THR A 350 35.61 -25.22 0.87
C THR A 350 35.12 -26.66 0.64
N THR A 351 34.43 -26.89 -0.46
CA THR A 351 34.09 -28.25 -0.92
C THR A 351 34.20 -28.27 -2.43
N ASP A 352 35.44 -28.11 -2.92
CA ASP A 352 35.85 -28.54 -4.26
C ASP A 352 37.37 -28.51 -4.47
N LEU A 353 38.12 -29.18 -3.58
CA LEU A 353 39.56 -29.46 -3.80
C LEU A 353 39.91 -30.88 -3.28
N SER A 354 39.22 -31.91 -3.80
CA SER A 354 39.70 -33.29 -3.63
C SER A 354 39.19 -34.20 -4.75
N ARG A 355 39.53 -33.90 -5.98
CA ARG A 355 39.57 -34.87 -7.09
C ARG A 355 40.61 -34.39 -8.11
N ASN A 356 41.87 -34.65 -7.82
CA ASN A 356 42.87 -34.98 -8.85
C ASN A 356 44.26 -35.19 -8.21
N ARG A 357 44.50 -36.35 -7.64
CA ARG A 357 45.81 -36.97 -7.51
C ARG A 357 45.63 -38.47 -7.32
N ASN A 358 45.63 -39.18 -8.42
CA ASN A 358 46.21 -40.50 -8.53
C ASN A 358 46.16 -40.96 -9.99
N GLN A 359 47.18 -40.68 -10.72
CA GLN A 359 47.75 -41.51 -11.79
C GLN A 359 49.22 -41.30 -11.80
N GLY A 360 49.93 -42.16 -11.08
CA GLY A 360 51.38 -42.34 -11.19
C GLY A 360 51.67 -43.54 -12.09
N PRO A 361 52.89 -43.65 -12.65
CA PRO A 361 53.18 -44.47 -13.84
C PRO A 361 53.59 -45.87 -13.47
N SER A 362 53.31 -46.79 -14.39
CA SER A 362 54.11 -47.98 -14.74
C SER A 362 53.64 -48.52 -16.08
#